data_3616354589fdc10938e922cc67bfa62d
#
_entry.id   3616354589fdc10938e922cc67bfa62d
#
_cell.length_a   1.000
_cell.length_b   1.000
_cell.length_c   1.000
_cell.angle_alpha   90.00
_cell.angle_beta   90.00
_cell.angle_gamma   90.00
#
_symmetry.space_group_name_H-M   'P 1'
#
loop_
_entity.id
_entity.type
_entity.pdbx_description
1 polymer ?
#
loop_
_entity_poly.entity_id
_entity_poly.type
_entity_poly.pdbx_seq_one_letter_code
_entity_poly.pdbx_strand_id
1 'polypeptide(L)'
;MSIYAISDLHLSFGTNKPMDIFKGWDNHIDRLTANWKRLVKPEDTVILPGDFSWALKLEESLEDFKFLEGLAGKKILLKGNHDLWWSTAKKLREFWAQNNIENVDIIYNNSITAEGFAIAGTRGWFYDDTSSKKVLLREAGRLDKSLSDAEETGLPILTFLHYPPVYSDAVCNEILDVLKKHKVETVYYGHIHGLGTYNIVKEYEGINFQLISCDSIDFTPYFIA
;
A
#
# COMPACT_ATOMS: atom_id res chain seq x y z
N MET A 1 4.26 16.58 -12.38
CA MET A 1 4.54 15.51 -11.41
C MET A 1 3.20 15.02 -10.91
N SER A 2 2.96 13.74 -11.00
CA SER A 2 1.68 13.10 -10.66
C SER A 2 1.87 12.07 -9.57
N ILE A 3 0.78 11.79 -8.83
CA ILE A 3 0.73 10.71 -7.85
C ILE A 3 -0.14 9.58 -8.41
N TYR A 4 0.41 8.39 -8.42
CA TYR A 4 -0.29 7.16 -8.73
C TYR A 4 -0.29 6.23 -7.52
N ALA A 5 -1.16 5.23 -7.51
CA ALA A 5 -1.11 4.17 -6.52
C ALA A 5 -1.50 2.82 -7.12
N ILE A 6 -0.89 1.75 -6.62
CA ILE A 6 -1.23 0.37 -6.95
C ILE A 6 -0.79 -0.52 -5.79
N SER A 7 -1.60 -1.45 -5.36
CA SER A 7 -1.33 -2.35 -4.24
C SER A 7 -1.21 -3.80 -4.69
N ASP A 8 -0.64 -4.63 -3.80
CA ASP A 8 -0.71 -6.08 -3.93
C ASP A 8 0.00 -6.64 -5.18
N LEU A 9 1.20 -6.16 -5.44
CA LEU A 9 1.98 -6.61 -6.61
C LEU A 9 2.37 -8.09 -6.52
N HIS A 10 2.49 -8.61 -5.30
CA HIS A 10 2.79 -10.01 -5.03
C HIS A 10 3.97 -10.53 -5.85
N LEU A 11 5.04 -9.73 -5.95
CA LEU A 11 6.25 -10.12 -6.67
C LEU A 11 6.90 -11.34 -6.02
N SER A 12 7.54 -12.18 -6.82
CA SER A 12 8.15 -13.41 -6.35
C SER A 12 9.40 -13.79 -7.14
N PHE A 13 10.17 -12.80 -7.63
CA PHE A 13 11.40 -13.06 -8.38
C PHE A 13 12.48 -13.76 -7.54
N GLY A 14 12.52 -13.48 -6.25
CA GLY A 14 13.43 -14.15 -5.29
C GLY A 14 12.84 -15.40 -4.63
N THR A 15 11.59 -15.76 -4.93
CA THR A 15 10.88 -16.88 -4.31
C THR A 15 10.11 -17.69 -5.35
N ASN A 16 9.72 -18.92 -5.01
CA ASN A 16 8.91 -19.75 -5.91
C ASN A 16 7.42 -19.71 -5.51
N LYS A 17 6.77 -18.58 -5.76
CA LYS A 17 5.33 -18.38 -5.52
C LYS A 17 4.67 -17.77 -6.74
N PRO A 18 4.39 -18.54 -7.80
CA PRO A 18 3.79 -18.02 -9.02
C PRO A 18 2.36 -17.53 -8.78
N MET A 19 2.04 -16.35 -9.28
CA MET A 19 0.69 -15.77 -9.20
C MET A 19 -0.21 -16.15 -10.38
N ASP A 20 0.37 -16.63 -11.47
CA ASP A 20 -0.34 -17.07 -12.69
C ASP A 20 -1.25 -18.30 -12.50
N ILE A 21 -1.14 -18.97 -11.36
CA ILE A 21 -2.09 -20.02 -10.96
C ILE A 21 -3.48 -19.46 -10.59
N PHE A 22 -3.59 -18.15 -10.33
CA PHE A 22 -4.84 -17.50 -10.00
C PHE A 22 -5.49 -16.91 -11.24
N LYS A 23 -6.80 -17.07 -11.36
CA LYS A 23 -7.56 -16.54 -12.48
C LYS A 23 -7.39 -15.02 -12.60
N GLY A 24 -7.00 -14.56 -13.78
CA GLY A 24 -6.80 -13.14 -14.08
C GLY A 24 -5.40 -12.60 -13.82
N TRP A 25 -4.49 -13.44 -13.30
CA TRP A 25 -3.09 -13.09 -13.04
C TRP A 25 -2.13 -13.53 -14.17
N ASP A 26 -2.67 -14.09 -15.26
CA ASP A 26 -1.85 -14.48 -16.41
C ASP A 26 -1.02 -13.30 -16.92
N ASN A 27 0.29 -13.50 -17.10
CA ASN A 27 1.24 -12.49 -17.56
C ASN A 27 1.18 -11.16 -16.76
N HIS A 28 0.87 -11.21 -15.47
CA HIS A 28 0.64 -10.02 -14.66
C HIS A 28 1.86 -9.08 -14.61
N ILE A 29 3.09 -9.61 -14.58
CA ILE A 29 4.32 -8.81 -14.59
C ILE A 29 4.47 -8.02 -15.90
N ASP A 30 4.20 -8.64 -17.05
CA ASP A 30 4.27 -7.96 -18.34
C ASP A 30 3.19 -6.87 -18.46
N ARG A 31 1.97 -7.17 -18.02
CA ARG A 31 0.84 -6.22 -17.97
C ARG A 31 1.16 -5.03 -17.06
N LEU A 32 1.62 -5.29 -15.85
CA LEU A 32 2.06 -4.27 -14.91
C LEU A 32 3.15 -3.39 -15.52
N THR A 33 4.19 -4.03 -16.07
CA THR A 33 5.34 -3.32 -16.65
C THR A 33 4.92 -2.44 -17.84
N ALA A 34 4.07 -2.95 -18.74
CA ALA A 34 3.58 -2.21 -19.89
C ALA A 34 2.73 -1.01 -19.47
N ASN A 35 1.78 -1.20 -18.54
CA ASN A 35 0.93 -0.14 -18.01
C ASN A 35 1.73 0.92 -17.24
N TRP A 36 2.69 0.48 -16.40
CA TRP A 36 3.56 1.39 -15.66
C TRP A 36 4.39 2.27 -16.60
N LYS A 37 5.08 1.68 -17.58
CA LYS A 37 5.89 2.42 -18.57
C LYS A 37 5.07 3.40 -19.41
N ARG A 38 3.79 3.10 -19.64
CA ARG A 38 2.88 3.97 -20.38
C ARG A 38 2.45 5.20 -19.59
N LEU A 39 2.31 5.09 -18.27
CA LEU A 39 1.67 6.10 -17.42
C LEU A 39 2.66 6.88 -16.56
N VAL A 40 3.60 6.18 -15.93
CA VAL A 40 4.47 6.74 -14.89
C VAL A 40 5.75 7.28 -15.51
N LYS A 41 6.06 8.52 -15.21
CA LYS A 41 7.29 9.20 -15.62
C LYS A 41 8.33 9.18 -14.50
N PRO A 42 9.61 9.44 -14.80
CA PRO A 42 10.68 9.46 -13.78
C PRO A 42 10.43 10.44 -12.63
N GLU A 43 9.76 11.55 -12.90
CA GLU A 43 9.44 12.60 -11.92
C GLU A 43 8.18 12.34 -11.08
N ASP A 44 7.40 11.29 -11.37
CA ASP A 44 6.16 10.97 -10.67
C ASP A 44 6.41 10.15 -9.40
N THR A 45 5.41 10.08 -8.54
CA THR A 45 5.43 9.27 -7.32
C THR A 45 4.36 8.17 -7.39
N VAL A 46 4.72 6.94 -6.99
CA VAL A 46 3.79 5.81 -6.92
C VAL A 46 3.72 5.25 -5.51
N ILE A 47 2.52 5.18 -4.96
CA ILE A 47 2.27 4.63 -3.63
C ILE A 47 1.92 3.16 -3.75
N LEU A 48 2.56 2.33 -2.92
CA LEU A 48 2.38 0.88 -2.87
C LEU A 48 1.87 0.49 -1.46
N PRO A 49 0.55 0.46 -1.24
CA PRO A 49 0.01 0.21 0.10
C PRO A 49 -0.05 -1.27 0.50
N GLY A 50 1.08 -1.95 0.37
CA GLY A 50 1.30 -3.29 0.91
C GLY A 50 1.21 -4.44 -0.08
N ASP A 51 1.59 -5.62 0.42
CA ASP A 51 1.69 -6.88 -0.30
C ASP A 51 2.51 -6.77 -1.58
N PHE A 52 3.69 -6.15 -1.39
CA PHE A 52 4.64 -5.93 -2.46
C PHE A 52 5.31 -7.21 -2.92
N SER A 53 5.77 -8.05 -1.99
CA SER A 53 6.59 -9.24 -2.27
C SER A 53 6.21 -10.44 -1.40
N TRP A 54 6.28 -11.64 -1.98
CA TRP A 54 6.12 -12.91 -1.30
C TRP A 54 7.35 -13.37 -0.51
N ALA A 55 8.42 -12.59 -0.47
CA ALA A 55 9.60 -12.91 0.30
C ALA A 55 9.28 -13.10 1.79
N LEU A 56 9.93 -14.08 2.43
CA LEU A 56 9.81 -14.32 3.87
C LEU A 56 10.88 -13.58 4.67
N LYS A 57 12.02 -13.28 4.02
CA LYS A 57 13.15 -12.57 4.59
C LYS A 57 13.56 -11.42 3.69
N LEU A 58 14.19 -10.39 4.28
CA LEU A 58 14.58 -9.19 3.56
C LEU A 58 15.53 -9.49 2.37
N GLU A 59 16.44 -10.42 2.56
CA GLU A 59 17.40 -10.80 1.52
C GLU A 59 16.74 -11.46 0.30
N GLU A 60 15.63 -12.18 0.52
CA GLU A 60 14.85 -12.83 -0.54
C GLU A 60 14.07 -11.82 -1.40
N SER A 61 13.78 -10.63 -0.86
CA SER A 61 13.07 -9.56 -1.58
C SER A 61 13.96 -8.75 -2.54
N LEU A 62 15.27 -9.03 -2.60
CA LEU A 62 16.22 -8.24 -3.38
C LEU A 62 15.85 -8.15 -4.87
N GLU A 63 15.52 -9.27 -5.49
CA GLU A 63 15.20 -9.26 -6.93
C GLU A 63 13.88 -8.54 -7.21
N ASP A 64 12.92 -8.59 -6.27
CA ASP A 64 11.68 -7.83 -6.35
C ASP A 64 11.95 -6.32 -6.25
N PHE A 65 12.85 -5.90 -5.35
CA PHE A 65 13.29 -4.50 -5.27
C PHE A 65 14.08 -4.03 -6.47
N LYS A 66 14.94 -4.87 -7.06
CA LYS A 66 15.65 -4.54 -8.31
C LYS A 66 14.67 -4.34 -9.47
N PHE A 67 13.64 -5.19 -9.56
CA PHE A 67 12.55 -5.00 -10.53
C PHE A 67 11.85 -3.65 -10.32
N LEU A 68 11.49 -3.33 -9.06
CA LEU A 68 10.84 -2.06 -8.72
C LEU A 68 11.73 -0.86 -9.00
N GLU A 69 13.04 -0.93 -8.71
CA GLU A 69 14.04 0.10 -9.03
C GLU A 69 14.09 0.39 -10.52
N GLY A 70 13.96 -0.64 -11.36
CA GLY A 70 13.93 -0.50 -12.82
C GLY A 70 12.67 0.16 -13.38
N LEU A 71 11.63 0.34 -12.59
CA LEU A 71 10.42 1.07 -12.97
C LEU A 71 10.56 2.57 -12.68
N ALA A 72 9.99 3.41 -13.55
CA ALA A 72 10.06 4.86 -13.42
C ALA A 72 9.33 5.37 -12.15
N GLY A 73 9.71 6.57 -11.70
CA GLY A 73 9.10 7.26 -10.57
C GLY A 73 9.66 6.86 -9.22
N LYS A 74 9.40 7.70 -8.20
CA LYS A 74 9.68 7.39 -6.79
C LYS A 74 8.60 6.49 -6.23
N LYS A 75 8.96 5.49 -5.42
CA LYS A 75 8.02 4.55 -4.81
C LYS A 75 7.97 4.76 -3.31
N ILE A 76 6.75 4.81 -2.76
CA ILE A 76 6.51 4.91 -1.32
C ILE A 76 5.69 3.69 -0.90
N LEU A 77 6.30 2.83 -0.06
CA LEU A 77 5.69 1.58 0.37
C LEU A 77 5.07 1.71 1.75
N LEU A 78 3.93 1.06 1.92
CA LEU A 78 3.37 0.69 3.21
C LEU A 78 3.47 -0.84 3.36
N LYS A 79 3.40 -1.32 4.60
CA LYS A 79 3.42 -2.75 4.88
C LYS A 79 2.06 -3.38 4.63
N GLY A 80 2.02 -4.52 3.92
CA GLY A 80 0.89 -5.43 3.85
C GLY A 80 0.98 -6.61 4.82
N ASN A 81 0.08 -7.57 4.71
CA ASN A 81 0.10 -8.77 5.56
C ASN A 81 1.05 -9.85 5.05
N HIS A 82 1.29 -9.92 3.76
CA HIS A 82 2.23 -10.85 3.15
C HIS A 82 3.67 -10.32 3.10
N ASP A 83 3.91 -9.06 3.43
CA ASP A 83 5.27 -8.50 3.53
C ASP A 83 5.99 -8.99 4.79
N LEU A 84 6.26 -10.30 4.86
CA LEU A 84 6.93 -10.95 6.00
C LEU A 84 8.41 -10.58 6.08
N TRP A 85 9.03 -10.19 4.95
CA TRP A 85 10.37 -9.65 4.84
C TRP A 85 10.56 -8.30 5.55
N TRP A 86 9.48 -7.60 5.86
CA TRP A 86 9.51 -6.25 6.41
C TRP A 86 10.26 -6.18 7.74
N SER A 87 11.22 -5.27 7.82
CA SER A 87 12.08 -5.07 8.99
C SER A 87 11.93 -3.65 9.57
N THR A 88 12.84 -3.21 10.41
CA THR A 88 12.87 -1.83 10.89
C THR A 88 13.24 -0.87 9.76
N ALA A 89 12.75 0.38 9.81
CA ALA A 89 13.06 1.39 8.79
C ALA A 89 14.58 1.56 8.57
N LYS A 90 15.37 1.50 9.63
CA LYS A 90 16.84 1.57 9.56
C LYS A 90 17.39 0.41 8.73
N LYS A 91 17.02 -0.84 9.04
CA LYS A 91 17.51 -2.02 8.31
C LYS A 91 17.09 -2.02 6.85
N LEU A 92 15.87 -1.57 6.55
CA LEU A 92 15.39 -1.45 5.16
C LEU A 92 16.24 -0.46 4.37
N ARG A 93 16.45 0.74 4.91
CA ARG A 93 17.28 1.76 4.24
C ARG A 93 18.75 1.34 4.08
N GLU A 94 19.32 0.68 5.08
CA GLU A 94 20.67 0.10 4.99
C GLU A 94 20.76 -0.97 3.89
N PHE A 95 19.77 -1.86 3.81
CA PHE A 95 19.68 -2.90 2.79
C PHE A 95 19.56 -2.30 1.38
N TRP A 96 18.71 -1.31 1.19
CA TRP A 96 18.54 -0.63 -0.10
C TRP A 96 19.83 0.09 -0.52
N ALA A 97 20.45 0.84 0.40
CA ALA A 97 21.72 1.54 0.11
C ALA A 97 22.84 0.57 -0.30
N GLN A 98 22.94 -0.60 0.35
CA GLN A 98 23.92 -1.63 0.01
C GLN A 98 23.68 -2.28 -1.36
N ASN A 99 22.45 -2.21 -1.88
CA ASN A 99 22.05 -2.85 -3.13
C ASN A 99 21.73 -1.86 -4.25
N ASN A 100 22.07 -0.56 -4.08
CA ASN A 100 21.82 0.53 -5.04
C ASN A 100 20.33 0.68 -5.40
N ILE A 101 19.43 0.52 -4.40
CA ILE A 101 18.01 0.83 -4.51
C ILE A 101 17.82 2.24 -3.94
N GLU A 102 17.54 3.22 -4.82
CA GLU A 102 17.57 4.65 -4.46
C GLU A 102 16.19 5.33 -4.53
N ASN A 103 15.28 4.78 -5.34
CA ASN A 103 13.98 5.40 -5.62
C ASN A 103 12.82 4.83 -4.76
N VAL A 104 13.13 4.17 -3.64
CA VAL A 104 12.17 3.56 -2.72
C VAL A 104 12.25 4.18 -1.33
N ASP A 105 11.10 4.50 -0.74
CA ASP A 105 10.98 4.91 0.66
C ASP A 105 9.76 4.23 1.31
N ILE A 106 9.59 4.40 2.61
CA ILE A 106 8.51 3.75 3.38
C ILE A 106 7.79 4.71 4.32
N ILE A 107 6.49 4.51 4.46
CA ILE A 107 5.73 5.02 5.59
C ILE A 107 5.82 4.01 6.74
N TYR A 108 6.38 4.48 7.85
CA TYR A 108 6.60 3.68 9.07
C TYR A 108 6.18 4.47 10.31
N ASN A 109 4.86 4.64 10.49
CA ASN A 109 4.24 5.48 11.53
C ASN A 109 4.60 6.98 11.41
N ASN A 110 4.84 7.46 10.20
CA ASN A 110 5.11 8.85 9.82
C ASN A 110 4.32 9.19 8.57
N SER A 111 4.46 10.38 8.06
CA SER A 111 4.05 10.78 6.71
C SER A 111 5.27 11.04 5.81
N ILE A 112 5.03 11.14 4.52
CA ILE A 112 6.01 11.55 3.52
C ILE A 112 5.36 12.60 2.62
N THR A 113 6.06 13.70 2.36
CA THR A 113 5.57 14.70 1.42
C THR A 113 6.03 14.39 0.00
N ALA A 114 5.10 14.42 -0.95
CA ALA A 114 5.38 14.28 -2.37
C ALA A 114 4.37 15.10 -3.19
N GLU A 115 4.81 15.74 -4.25
CA GLU A 115 3.99 16.43 -5.25
C GLU A 115 2.97 17.43 -4.66
N GLY A 116 3.29 18.05 -3.52
CA GLY A 116 2.40 19.02 -2.84
C GLY A 116 1.34 18.37 -1.93
N PHE A 117 1.44 17.07 -1.66
CA PHE A 117 0.59 16.34 -0.74
C PHE A 117 1.39 15.72 0.41
N ALA A 118 0.75 15.51 1.55
CA ALA A 118 1.23 14.67 2.62
C ALA A 118 0.60 13.28 2.48
N ILE A 119 1.44 12.25 2.36
CA ILE A 119 1.02 10.87 2.18
C ILE A 119 1.11 10.17 3.54
N ALA A 120 -0.03 9.71 4.04
CA ALA A 120 -0.15 9.08 5.35
C ALA A 120 -0.83 7.72 5.25
N GLY A 121 -0.59 6.87 6.23
CA GLY A 121 -1.24 5.58 6.27
C GLY A 121 -0.54 4.55 7.13
N THR A 122 -1.12 3.37 7.14
CA THR A 122 -0.60 2.20 7.85
C THR A 122 -1.13 0.93 7.19
N ARG A 123 -0.69 -0.23 7.69
CA ARG A 123 -1.28 -1.49 7.25
C ARG A 123 -2.80 -1.52 7.47
N GLY A 124 -3.30 -0.87 8.51
CA GLY A 124 -4.68 -0.99 8.93
C GLY A 124 -4.98 -2.38 9.49
N TRP A 125 -6.24 -2.64 9.71
CA TRP A 125 -6.77 -3.94 10.08
C TRP A 125 -8.27 -3.97 9.80
N PHE A 126 -8.83 -5.13 9.46
CA PHE A 126 -10.26 -5.31 9.55
C PHE A 126 -10.59 -6.31 10.67
N TYR A 127 -11.81 -6.22 11.18
CA TYR A 127 -12.25 -7.07 12.26
C TYR A 127 -12.46 -8.50 11.76
N ASP A 128 -11.80 -9.44 12.42
CA ASP A 128 -12.11 -10.87 12.33
C ASP A 128 -12.20 -11.46 13.75
N ASP A 129 -12.85 -12.61 13.88
CA ASP A 129 -13.08 -13.27 15.19
C ASP A 129 -11.76 -13.67 15.90
N THR A 130 -10.63 -13.60 15.21
CA THR A 130 -9.31 -13.95 15.73
C THR A 130 -8.49 -12.72 16.14
N SER A 131 -8.92 -11.53 15.76
CA SER A 131 -8.18 -10.29 16.01
C SER A 131 -8.26 -9.87 17.46
N SER A 132 -7.11 -9.75 18.12
CA SER A 132 -7.10 -9.22 19.47
C SER A 132 -7.29 -7.70 19.47
N LYS A 133 -8.11 -7.18 20.39
CA LYS A 133 -8.31 -5.72 20.57
C LYS A 133 -7.00 -4.96 20.71
N LYS A 134 -5.97 -5.58 21.30
CA LYS A 134 -4.63 -4.98 21.42
C LYS A 134 -3.98 -4.73 20.05
N VAL A 135 -4.18 -5.60 19.07
CA VAL A 135 -3.67 -5.42 17.72
C VAL A 135 -4.39 -4.27 17.02
N LEU A 136 -5.72 -4.25 17.09
CA LEU A 136 -6.56 -3.18 16.52
C LEU A 136 -6.16 -1.80 17.07
N LEU A 137 -6.09 -1.66 18.40
CA LEU A 137 -5.70 -0.40 19.04
C LEU A 137 -4.27 0.04 18.67
N ARG A 138 -3.36 -0.91 18.50
CA ARG A 138 -1.99 -0.58 18.04
C ARG A 138 -1.97 -0.07 16.61
N GLU A 139 -2.73 -0.68 15.69
CA GLU A 139 -2.80 -0.20 14.31
C GLU A 139 -3.54 1.15 14.22
N ALA A 140 -4.61 1.34 15.00
CA ALA A 140 -5.27 2.64 15.12
C ALA A 140 -4.31 3.73 15.62
N GLY A 141 -3.51 3.45 16.65
CA GLY A 141 -2.50 4.38 17.15
C GLY A 141 -1.39 4.70 16.16
N ARG A 142 -1.03 3.75 15.28
CA ARG A 142 -0.07 3.99 14.19
C ARG A 142 -0.65 4.88 13.11
N LEU A 143 -1.92 4.66 12.73
CA LEU A 143 -2.63 5.52 11.80
C LEU A 143 -2.77 6.93 12.34
N ASP A 144 -3.20 7.07 13.60
CA ASP A 144 -3.33 8.35 14.28
C ASP A 144 -2.02 9.15 14.26
N LYS A 145 -0.90 8.47 14.56
CA LYS A 145 0.41 9.10 14.48
C LYS A 145 0.78 9.54 13.06
N SER A 146 0.55 8.70 12.06
CA SER A 146 0.86 9.01 10.66
C SER A 146 0.05 10.20 10.14
N LEU A 147 -1.25 10.25 10.46
CA LEU A 147 -2.13 11.35 10.07
C LEU A 147 -1.78 12.64 10.83
N SER A 148 -1.48 12.57 12.14
CA SER A 148 -1.02 13.75 12.90
C SER A 148 0.29 14.33 12.32
N ASP A 149 1.23 13.48 11.96
CA ASP A 149 2.49 13.89 11.30
C ASP A 149 2.22 14.55 9.94
N ALA A 150 1.22 14.05 9.20
CA ALA A 150 0.79 14.66 7.92
C ALA A 150 0.14 16.04 8.13
N GLU A 151 -0.71 16.20 9.15
CA GLU A 151 -1.35 17.48 9.49
C GLU A 151 -0.34 18.58 9.82
N GLU A 152 0.80 18.23 10.46
CA GLU A 152 1.88 19.18 10.77
C GLU A 152 2.50 19.81 9.50
N THR A 153 2.37 19.17 8.35
CA THR A 153 2.88 19.70 7.08
C THR A 153 2.05 20.85 6.51
N GLY A 154 0.78 20.95 6.90
CA GLY A 154 -0.19 21.89 6.33
C GLY A 154 -0.62 21.60 4.89
N LEU A 155 -0.20 20.46 4.32
CA LEU A 155 -0.54 20.04 2.96
C LEU A 155 -1.84 19.22 2.93
N PRO A 156 -2.53 19.14 1.77
CA PRO A 156 -3.61 18.17 1.58
C PRO A 156 -3.12 16.74 1.84
N ILE A 157 -3.93 15.94 2.55
CA ILE A 157 -3.53 14.59 2.97
C ILE A 157 -4.14 13.55 2.04
N LEU A 158 -3.30 12.62 1.58
CA LEU A 158 -3.72 11.39 0.89
C LEU A 158 -3.54 10.22 1.85
N THR A 159 -4.62 9.46 2.11
CA THR A 159 -4.63 8.39 3.11
C THR A 159 -4.66 7.01 2.46
N PHE A 160 -3.70 6.17 2.85
CA PHE A 160 -3.53 4.81 2.33
C PHE A 160 -3.57 3.76 3.44
N LEU A 161 -4.32 2.71 3.23
CA LEU A 161 -4.34 1.52 4.08
C LEU A 161 -4.08 0.27 3.24
N HIS A 162 -3.54 -0.78 3.86
CA HIS A 162 -3.54 -2.08 3.17
C HIS A 162 -4.88 -2.78 3.37
N TYR A 163 -5.31 -2.96 4.62
CA TYR A 163 -6.62 -3.54 4.92
C TYR A 163 -7.74 -2.51 4.81
N PRO A 164 -8.90 -2.84 4.18
CA PRO A 164 -10.09 -2.00 4.29
C PRO A 164 -10.61 -1.99 5.73
N PRO A 165 -10.97 -0.83 6.29
CA PRO A 165 -11.58 -0.77 7.63
C PRO A 165 -13.05 -1.22 7.64
N VAL A 166 -13.66 -1.29 6.46
CA VAL A 166 -15.04 -1.78 6.25
C VAL A 166 -15.03 -2.75 5.07
N TYR A 167 -15.56 -3.95 5.28
CA TYR A 167 -15.66 -4.98 4.24
C TYR A 167 -16.89 -5.85 4.48
N SER A 168 -17.78 -5.96 3.51
CA SER A 168 -19.09 -6.59 3.68
C SER A 168 -19.85 -5.93 4.85
N ASP A 169 -20.15 -6.68 5.88
CA ASP A 169 -20.80 -6.25 7.13
C ASP A 169 -19.81 -6.08 8.32
N ALA A 170 -18.54 -6.40 8.09
CA ALA A 170 -17.48 -6.23 9.10
C ALA A 170 -16.96 -4.79 9.12
N VAL A 171 -16.87 -4.21 10.32
CA VAL A 171 -16.45 -2.83 10.56
C VAL A 171 -15.37 -2.78 11.65
N CYS A 172 -14.21 -2.20 11.33
CA CYS A 172 -13.15 -1.91 12.30
C CYS A 172 -13.30 -0.49 12.85
N ASN A 173 -14.08 -0.37 13.93
CA ASN A 173 -14.39 0.94 14.53
C ASN A 173 -13.13 1.67 14.99
N GLU A 174 -12.12 0.98 15.52
CA GLU A 174 -10.87 1.57 15.98
C GLU A 174 -10.13 2.33 14.86
N ILE A 175 -10.17 1.85 13.64
CA ILE A 175 -9.59 2.53 12.48
C ILE A 175 -10.51 3.65 11.99
N LEU A 176 -11.83 3.40 11.92
CA LEU A 176 -12.80 4.42 11.49
C LEU A 176 -12.82 5.65 12.39
N ASP A 177 -12.72 5.46 13.72
CA ASP A 177 -12.70 6.56 14.68
C ASP A 177 -11.47 7.46 14.45
N VAL A 178 -10.32 6.89 14.09
CA VAL A 178 -9.14 7.67 13.73
C VAL A 178 -9.36 8.43 12.41
N LEU A 179 -9.88 7.78 11.37
CA LEU A 179 -10.16 8.43 10.09
C LEU A 179 -11.12 9.62 10.26
N LYS A 180 -12.18 9.45 11.06
CA LYS A 180 -13.13 10.53 11.38
C LYS A 180 -12.49 11.67 12.19
N LYS A 181 -11.67 11.34 13.21
CA LYS A 181 -10.93 12.31 14.01
C LYS A 181 -10.11 13.25 13.12
N HIS A 182 -9.42 12.70 12.12
CA HIS A 182 -8.59 13.44 11.17
C HIS A 182 -9.36 13.91 9.93
N LYS A 183 -10.70 13.79 9.90
CA LYS A 183 -11.57 14.24 8.80
C LYS A 183 -11.14 13.70 7.43
N VAL A 184 -10.71 12.43 7.40
CA VAL A 184 -10.31 11.78 6.15
C VAL A 184 -11.54 11.60 5.26
N GLU A 185 -11.49 12.10 4.04
CA GLU A 185 -12.59 12.00 3.07
C GLU A 185 -12.48 10.78 2.15
N THR A 186 -11.24 10.35 1.87
CA THR A 186 -10.99 9.21 0.97
C THR A 186 -9.83 8.36 1.47
N VAL A 187 -10.04 7.05 1.44
CA VAL A 187 -9.02 6.03 1.74
C VAL A 187 -8.79 5.16 0.51
N TYR A 188 -7.54 5.05 0.09
CA TYR A 188 -7.09 4.10 -0.93
C TYR A 188 -6.56 2.85 -0.25
N TYR A 189 -6.99 1.66 -0.69
CA TYR A 189 -6.63 0.42 0.00
C TYR A 189 -6.43 -0.75 -0.96
N GLY A 190 -5.77 -1.80 -0.47
CA GLY A 190 -5.49 -3.05 -1.16
C GLY A 190 -6.17 -4.27 -0.56
N HIS A 191 -5.43 -5.38 -0.50
CA HIS A 191 -5.78 -6.62 0.19
C HIS A 191 -6.89 -7.46 -0.44
N ILE A 192 -7.91 -6.87 -1.05
CA ILE A 192 -9.08 -7.59 -1.58
C ILE A 192 -8.86 -7.96 -3.04
N HIS A 193 -8.99 -9.25 -3.35
CA HIS A 193 -8.74 -9.84 -4.66
C HIS A 193 -9.90 -10.66 -5.20
N GLY A 194 -9.94 -10.82 -6.52
CA GLY A 194 -10.82 -11.76 -7.21
C GLY A 194 -12.29 -11.61 -6.84
N LEU A 195 -12.93 -12.70 -6.41
CA LEU A 195 -14.35 -12.69 -6.03
C LEU A 195 -14.65 -11.83 -4.78
N GLY A 196 -13.64 -11.54 -3.94
CA GLY A 196 -13.79 -10.65 -2.80
C GLY A 196 -14.22 -9.23 -3.17
N THR A 197 -13.91 -8.79 -4.40
CA THR A 197 -14.27 -7.46 -4.89
C THR A 197 -15.78 -7.21 -5.01
N TYR A 198 -16.60 -8.24 -5.01
CA TYR A 198 -18.07 -8.10 -5.00
C TYR A 198 -18.63 -7.59 -3.66
N ASN A 199 -17.86 -7.70 -2.58
CA ASN A 199 -18.29 -7.33 -1.22
C ASN A 199 -17.62 -6.04 -0.71
N ILE A 200 -16.95 -5.28 -1.59
CA ILE A 200 -16.32 -4.02 -1.19
C ILE A 200 -17.37 -2.97 -0.87
N VAL A 201 -17.08 -2.19 0.16
CA VAL A 201 -17.87 -1.01 0.52
C VAL A 201 -17.18 0.22 -0.07
N LYS A 202 -17.91 1.00 -0.87
CA LYS A 202 -17.37 2.18 -1.56
C LYS A 202 -17.47 3.46 -0.74
N GLU A 203 -18.42 3.50 0.18
CA GLU A 203 -18.62 4.62 1.10
C GLU A 203 -19.20 4.10 2.42
N TYR A 204 -18.72 4.62 3.51
CA TYR A 204 -19.27 4.34 4.84
C TYR A 204 -19.09 5.55 5.75
N GLU A 205 -20.19 6.03 6.34
CA GLU A 205 -20.22 7.18 7.25
C GLU A 205 -19.53 8.45 6.68
N GLY A 206 -19.69 8.71 5.39
CA GLY A 206 -19.13 9.89 4.71
C GLY A 206 -17.67 9.76 4.29
N ILE A 207 -17.05 8.60 4.45
CA ILE A 207 -15.69 8.30 3.97
C ILE A 207 -15.78 7.44 2.71
N ASN A 208 -15.10 7.87 1.65
CA ASN A 208 -14.98 7.10 0.41
C ASN A 208 -13.85 6.07 0.52
N PHE A 209 -14.07 4.87 -0.01
CA PHE A 209 -13.10 3.77 -0.02
C PHE A 209 -12.83 3.33 -1.46
N GLN A 210 -11.60 3.52 -1.92
CA GLN A 210 -11.17 3.16 -3.26
C GLN A 210 -10.21 1.96 -3.22
N LEU A 211 -10.67 0.82 -3.73
CA LEU A 211 -9.83 -0.37 -3.91
C LEU A 211 -8.84 -0.14 -5.05
N ILE A 212 -7.56 -0.45 -4.80
CA ILE A 212 -6.45 -0.33 -5.75
C ILE A 212 -5.56 -1.58 -5.79
N SER A 213 -6.06 -2.75 -5.39
CA SER A 213 -5.37 -4.02 -5.61
C SER A 213 -5.14 -4.23 -7.11
N CYS A 214 -3.95 -4.63 -7.50
CA CYS A 214 -3.50 -4.64 -8.89
C CYS A 214 -4.42 -5.42 -9.84
N ASP A 215 -4.96 -6.57 -9.43
CA ASP A 215 -5.91 -7.35 -10.23
C ASP A 215 -7.27 -6.65 -10.41
N SER A 216 -7.70 -5.84 -9.44
CA SER A 216 -8.96 -5.09 -9.49
C SER A 216 -8.91 -3.89 -10.45
N ILE A 217 -7.71 -3.40 -10.75
CA ILE A 217 -7.45 -2.25 -11.63
C ILE A 217 -6.66 -2.65 -12.89
N ASP A 218 -6.74 -3.91 -13.26
CA ASP A 218 -6.11 -4.48 -14.46
C ASP A 218 -4.60 -4.19 -14.55
N PHE A 219 -3.88 -4.30 -13.41
CA PHE A 219 -2.44 -4.03 -13.27
C PHE A 219 -2.02 -2.64 -13.80
N THR A 220 -2.92 -1.67 -13.67
CA THR A 220 -2.72 -0.30 -14.15
C THR A 220 -2.58 0.66 -12.97
N PRO A 221 -1.46 1.37 -12.78
CA PRO A 221 -1.34 2.36 -11.71
C PRO A 221 -2.50 3.36 -11.74
N TYR A 222 -3.21 3.45 -10.62
CA TYR A 222 -4.39 4.31 -10.46
C TYR A 222 -3.94 5.76 -10.26
N PHE A 223 -4.43 6.68 -11.07
CA PHE A 223 -4.13 8.11 -10.95
C PHE A 223 -4.84 8.71 -9.72
N ILE A 224 -4.09 9.41 -8.87
CA ILE A 224 -4.59 10.04 -7.64
C ILE A 224 -4.66 11.57 -7.83
N ALA A 225 -3.54 12.21 -8.22
CA ALA A 225 -3.42 13.65 -8.29
C ALA A 225 -2.37 14.10 -9.35
#